data_be84543fcece0ff21f3a0dba02c21fb0
#
_entry.id   be84543fcece0ff21f3a0dba02c21fb0
#
_cell.length_a   1.000
_cell.length_b   1.000
_cell.length_c   1.000
_cell.angle_alpha   90.00
_cell.angle_beta   90.00
_cell.angle_gamma   90.00
#
_symmetry.space_group_name_H-M   'P 1'
#
loop_
_entity.id
_entity.type
_entity.pdbx_description
1 polymer ?
#
loop_
_entity_poly.entity_id
_entity_poly.type
_entity_poly.pdbx_seq_one_letter_code
_entity_poly.pdbx_strand_id
1 'polypeptide(L)'
;VTPVYGADGAGTTVLSNFALNLLVAAGAPSGLTSNGVPINLYSVGGVIVGSTALAAPAAATDASVVFAISVDTLGTVTLTQQAEIDHLPESLDTSNDNAALALADGLVSLTATATVTDGDNDQVTATVTADLGGNIAFEDDLPSVSPVTANPTVTLTTQDAQTDGDPTAFDTDTASFAAQM
;
A
#
# COMPACT_ATOMS: atom_id res chain seq x y z
N VAL A 1 18.62 -17.75 10.83
CA VAL A 1 20.04 -18.15 10.95
C VAL A 1 20.10 -19.40 11.82
N THR A 2 20.80 -20.43 11.34
CA THR A 2 21.06 -21.65 12.14
C THR A 2 22.54 -21.65 12.49
N PRO A 3 22.92 -21.30 13.72
CA PRO A 3 24.32 -21.28 14.13
C PRO A 3 24.84 -22.71 14.30
N VAL A 4 26.11 -22.92 13.99
CA VAL A 4 26.84 -24.14 14.31
C VAL A 4 27.92 -23.74 15.30
N TYR A 5 27.78 -24.19 16.53
CA TYR A 5 28.75 -23.99 17.60
C TYR A 5 29.78 -25.11 17.53
N GLY A 6 31.04 -24.82 17.80
CA GLY A 6 32.14 -25.81 17.84
C GLY A 6 31.97 -26.83 18.96
N ALA A 7 33.08 -27.52 19.26
CA ALA A 7 33.15 -28.52 20.35
C ALA A 7 32.99 -27.90 21.74
N ASP A 8 33.20 -26.60 21.85
CA ASP A 8 33.22 -25.82 23.12
C ASP A 8 31.81 -25.43 23.64
N GLY A 9 30.78 -25.90 22.89
CA GLY A 9 29.38 -25.79 23.32
C GLY A 9 28.63 -24.57 22.79
N ALA A 10 27.35 -24.55 23.05
CA ALA A 10 26.45 -23.48 22.58
C ALA A 10 26.72 -22.15 23.29
N GLY A 11 26.70 -21.07 22.52
CA GLY A 11 26.81 -19.69 22.98
C GLY A 11 25.64 -18.81 22.50
N THR A 12 25.91 -17.65 21.90
CA THR A 12 24.93 -16.67 21.48
C THR A 12 24.99 -16.37 19.98
N THR A 13 23.86 -16.00 19.41
CA THR A 13 23.77 -15.44 18.06
C THR A 13 23.08 -14.09 18.11
N VAL A 14 23.74 -13.06 17.57
CA VAL A 14 23.23 -11.69 17.52
C VAL A 14 23.17 -11.23 16.07
N LEU A 15 22.05 -10.61 15.67
CA LEU A 15 21.91 -9.92 14.41
C LEU A 15 22.07 -8.41 14.60
N SER A 16 22.82 -7.77 13.73
CA SER A 16 23.08 -6.33 13.75
C SER A 16 23.30 -5.77 12.34
N ASN A 17 23.49 -4.47 12.21
CA ASN A 17 23.77 -3.81 10.94
C ASN A 17 22.75 -4.15 9.84
N PHE A 18 21.47 -4.06 10.19
CA PHE A 18 20.39 -4.25 9.24
C PHE A 18 20.41 -3.18 8.15
N ALA A 19 20.29 -3.60 6.89
CA ALA A 19 20.26 -2.71 5.75
C ALA A 19 19.37 -3.26 4.63
N LEU A 20 18.65 -2.35 3.96
CA LEU A 20 17.91 -2.66 2.75
C LEU A 20 18.81 -2.50 1.53
N ASN A 21 18.65 -3.40 0.57
CA ASN A 21 19.40 -3.36 -0.67
C ASN A 21 18.44 -3.48 -1.86
N LEU A 22 18.64 -2.63 -2.84
CA LEU A 22 18.02 -2.76 -4.14
C LEU A 22 18.85 -3.77 -4.95
N LEU A 23 18.22 -4.86 -5.39
CA LEU A 23 18.89 -5.95 -6.12
C LEU A 23 18.93 -5.72 -7.64
N VAL A 24 18.26 -4.67 -8.10
CA VAL A 24 18.20 -4.24 -9.51
C VAL A 24 18.87 -2.87 -9.67
N ALA A 25 19.08 -2.44 -10.90
CA ALA A 25 19.61 -1.11 -11.16
C ALA A 25 18.68 -0.02 -10.64
N ALA A 26 19.23 1.09 -10.14
CA ALA A 26 18.44 2.26 -9.76
C ALA A 26 17.62 2.76 -10.96
N GLY A 27 16.34 3.00 -10.77
CA GLY A 27 15.40 3.33 -11.83
C GLY A 27 14.81 2.12 -12.59
N ALA A 28 15.11 0.89 -12.15
CA ALA A 28 14.42 -0.28 -12.71
C ALA A 28 12.93 -0.28 -12.32
N PRO A 29 12.03 -0.73 -13.21
CA PRO A 29 10.60 -0.78 -12.91
C PRO A 29 10.30 -1.79 -11.81
N SER A 30 9.36 -1.43 -10.93
CA SER A 30 8.84 -2.32 -9.88
C SER A 30 7.86 -3.37 -10.41
N GLY A 31 7.30 -3.17 -11.59
CA GLY A 31 6.15 -3.88 -12.12
C GLY A 31 4.81 -3.27 -11.75
N LEU A 32 4.79 -2.25 -10.89
CA LEU A 32 3.60 -1.53 -10.44
C LEU A 32 3.47 -0.19 -11.17
N THR A 33 2.25 0.36 -11.17
CA THR A 33 1.92 1.68 -11.72
C THR A 33 1.15 2.52 -10.70
N SER A 34 1.17 3.83 -10.88
CA SER A 34 0.36 4.79 -10.12
C SER A 34 -0.19 5.82 -11.11
N ASN A 35 -1.50 5.97 -11.22
CA ASN A 35 -2.20 6.79 -12.24
C ASN A 35 -1.71 6.50 -13.68
N GLY A 36 -1.50 5.24 -14.01
CA GLY A 36 -0.98 4.81 -15.31
C GLY A 36 0.51 5.07 -15.55
N VAL A 37 1.24 5.62 -14.57
CA VAL A 37 2.68 5.90 -14.65
C VAL A 37 3.47 4.77 -13.99
N PRO A 38 4.48 4.17 -14.66
CA PRO A 38 5.31 3.15 -14.04
C PRO A 38 6.03 3.66 -12.78
N ILE A 39 6.08 2.81 -11.76
CA ILE A 39 6.81 3.05 -10.52
C ILE A 39 8.20 2.42 -10.65
N ASN A 40 9.24 3.24 -10.55
CA ASN A 40 10.64 2.85 -10.61
C ASN A 40 11.25 2.81 -9.21
N LEU A 41 12.20 1.89 -8.99
CA LEU A 41 12.81 1.66 -7.67
C LEU A 41 14.14 2.41 -7.53
N TYR A 42 14.33 3.05 -6.38
CA TYR A 42 15.56 3.76 -6.02
C TYR A 42 15.94 3.49 -4.57
N SER A 43 17.23 3.65 -4.26
CA SER A 43 17.73 3.69 -2.88
C SER A 43 18.07 5.14 -2.53
N VAL A 44 17.43 5.68 -1.51
CA VAL A 44 17.57 7.09 -1.06
C VAL A 44 17.86 7.10 0.44
N GLY A 45 19.10 7.38 0.81
CA GLY A 45 19.50 7.46 2.23
C GLY A 45 19.30 6.15 3.01
N GLY A 46 19.41 4.98 2.37
CA GLY A 46 19.19 3.68 3.00
C GLY A 46 17.72 3.23 3.02
N VAL A 47 16.80 4.04 2.49
CA VAL A 47 15.40 3.71 2.27
C VAL A 47 15.20 3.29 0.82
N ILE A 48 14.48 2.22 0.56
CA ILE A 48 14.06 1.86 -0.80
C ILE A 48 12.75 2.58 -1.09
N VAL A 49 12.69 3.30 -2.20
CA VAL A 49 11.50 4.04 -2.62
C VAL A 49 11.02 3.56 -3.99
N GLY A 50 9.71 3.46 -4.15
CA GLY A 50 9.04 3.38 -5.43
C GLY A 50 8.58 4.77 -5.85
N SER A 51 8.99 5.25 -7.01
CA SER A 51 8.70 6.60 -7.48
C SER A 51 8.29 6.61 -8.95
N THR A 52 7.38 7.51 -9.31
CA THR A 52 7.00 7.78 -10.70
C THR A 52 8.02 8.66 -11.44
N ALA A 53 9.01 9.21 -10.74
CA ALA A 53 10.08 9.99 -11.36
C ALA A 53 11.03 9.09 -12.17
N LEU A 54 11.58 9.65 -13.27
CA LEU A 54 12.61 8.98 -14.10
C LEU A 54 14.02 9.11 -13.54
N ALA A 55 14.21 9.90 -12.49
CA ALA A 55 15.46 10.07 -11.76
C ALA A 55 15.23 9.84 -10.27
N ALA A 56 16.28 9.47 -9.54
CA ALA A 56 16.19 9.24 -8.11
C ALA A 56 15.63 10.47 -7.38
N PRO A 57 14.59 10.32 -6.54
CA PRO A 57 14.08 11.39 -5.69
C PRO A 57 15.14 11.95 -4.75
N ALA A 58 15.02 13.21 -4.38
CA ALA A 58 15.96 13.85 -3.44
C ALA A 58 15.79 13.34 -2.00
N ALA A 59 14.57 12.90 -1.65
CA ALA A 59 14.21 12.36 -0.34
C ALA A 59 13.12 11.30 -0.46
N ALA A 60 13.01 10.42 0.54
CA ALA A 60 11.95 9.41 0.60
C ALA A 60 10.53 10.01 0.79
N THR A 61 10.44 11.30 1.08
CA THR A 61 9.19 12.08 1.21
C THR A 61 8.91 12.99 0.02
N ASP A 62 9.66 12.85 -1.07
CA ASP A 62 9.43 13.63 -2.30
C ASP A 62 8.04 13.32 -2.86
N ALA A 63 7.40 14.32 -3.46
CA ALA A 63 6.03 14.20 -4.00
C ALA A 63 5.88 13.15 -5.13
N SER A 64 6.98 12.73 -5.74
CA SER A 64 6.99 11.66 -6.75
C SER A 64 7.07 10.26 -6.14
N VAL A 65 7.29 10.14 -4.83
CA VAL A 65 7.38 8.85 -4.15
C VAL A 65 5.98 8.31 -3.88
N VAL A 66 5.74 7.09 -4.33
CA VAL A 66 4.48 6.36 -4.14
C VAL A 66 4.53 5.52 -2.87
N PHE A 67 5.66 4.85 -2.63
CA PHE A 67 5.88 4.10 -1.41
C PHE A 67 7.34 4.16 -0.98
N ALA A 68 7.58 3.90 0.30
CA ALA A 68 8.92 3.82 0.91
C ALA A 68 9.02 2.60 1.82
N ILE A 69 10.16 1.91 1.77
CA ILE A 69 10.50 0.77 2.62
C ILE A 69 11.73 1.17 3.43
N SER A 70 11.61 1.17 4.74
CA SER A 70 12.69 1.49 5.66
C SER A 70 12.96 0.33 6.62
N VAL A 71 14.14 0.30 7.22
CA VAL A 71 14.50 -0.64 8.29
C VAL A 71 15.14 0.12 9.45
N ASP A 72 14.79 -0.25 10.66
CA ASP A 72 15.39 0.28 11.87
C ASP A 72 16.64 -0.52 12.32
N THR A 73 17.28 -0.05 13.39
CA THR A 73 18.48 -0.69 13.96
C THR A 73 18.19 -2.06 14.61
N LEU A 74 16.93 -2.40 14.83
CA LEU A 74 16.48 -3.67 15.38
C LEU A 74 16.02 -4.66 14.32
N GLY A 75 16.01 -4.23 13.03
CA GLY A 75 15.59 -5.06 11.89
C GLY A 75 14.10 -5.01 11.59
N THR A 76 13.36 -4.06 12.21
CA THR A 76 11.95 -3.84 11.89
C THR A 76 11.84 -3.14 10.54
N VAL A 77 11.21 -3.80 9.57
CA VAL A 77 10.92 -3.23 8.27
C VAL A 77 9.57 -2.53 8.31
N THR A 78 9.52 -1.30 7.79
CA THR A 78 8.30 -0.49 7.70
C THR A 78 8.03 -0.16 6.23
N LEU A 79 6.82 -0.47 5.76
CA LEU A 79 6.28 -0.03 4.49
C LEU A 79 5.39 1.20 4.72
N THR A 80 5.63 2.27 3.97
CA THR A 80 4.81 3.48 3.97
C THR A 80 4.33 3.74 2.55
N GLN A 81 3.04 3.78 2.33
CA GLN A 81 2.43 4.19 1.05
C GLN A 81 2.06 5.67 1.12
N GLN A 82 2.41 6.45 0.08
CA GLN A 82 2.23 7.90 0.01
C GLN A 82 1.28 8.31 -1.13
N ALA A 83 1.11 7.46 -2.13
CA ALA A 83 0.18 7.66 -3.24
C ALA A 83 -0.47 6.32 -3.61
N GLU A 84 -1.51 6.38 -4.41
CA GLU A 84 -2.24 5.21 -4.87
C GLU A 84 -1.38 4.34 -5.79
N ILE A 85 -1.66 3.04 -5.80
CA ILE A 85 -1.11 2.06 -6.73
C ILE A 85 -2.28 1.53 -7.55
N ASP A 86 -2.11 1.46 -8.87
CA ASP A 86 -3.15 0.99 -9.76
C ASP A 86 -3.35 -0.52 -9.57
N HIS A 87 -4.56 -0.91 -9.23
CA HIS A 87 -5.02 -2.29 -9.19
C HIS A 87 -5.82 -2.63 -10.45
N LEU A 88 -6.22 -3.86 -10.62
CA LEU A 88 -7.08 -4.25 -11.74
C LEU A 88 -8.43 -3.54 -11.61
N PRO A 89 -9.03 -3.09 -12.75
CA PRO A 89 -10.38 -2.55 -12.72
C PRO A 89 -11.37 -3.56 -12.13
N GLU A 90 -12.33 -3.10 -11.35
CA GLU A 90 -13.39 -3.91 -10.70
C GLU A 90 -14.09 -4.88 -11.67
N SER A 91 -14.20 -4.51 -12.95
CA SER A 91 -14.77 -5.39 -13.97
C SER A 91 -13.93 -6.65 -14.24
N LEU A 92 -12.65 -6.66 -13.83
CA LEU A 92 -11.72 -7.77 -13.99
C LEU A 92 -11.38 -8.43 -12.64
N ASP A 93 -11.57 -7.72 -11.54
CA ASP A 93 -11.44 -8.22 -10.18
C ASP A 93 -12.82 -8.28 -9.53
N THR A 94 -13.33 -9.50 -9.34
CA THR A 94 -14.62 -9.76 -8.67
C THR A 94 -14.44 -10.13 -7.20
N SER A 95 -13.21 -10.13 -6.70
CA SER A 95 -12.90 -10.34 -5.29
C SER A 95 -12.92 -9.01 -4.57
N ASN A 96 -13.97 -8.72 -3.90
CA ASN A 96 -14.15 -7.55 -3.07
C ASN A 96 -12.95 -7.33 -2.12
N ASP A 97 -12.23 -6.23 -2.23
CA ASP A 97 -11.24 -5.67 -1.30
C ASP A 97 -9.90 -6.41 -1.11
N ASN A 98 -9.51 -7.39 -1.93
CA ASN A 98 -8.36 -8.22 -1.57
C ASN A 98 -7.39 -8.55 -2.70
N ALA A 99 -7.43 -7.84 -3.81
CA ALA A 99 -6.44 -8.01 -4.86
C ALA A 99 -5.11 -7.37 -4.45
N ALA A 100 -4.34 -8.04 -3.61
CA ALA A 100 -3.02 -7.57 -3.22
C ALA A 100 -2.04 -7.67 -4.40
N LEU A 101 -1.40 -6.55 -4.74
CA LEU A 101 -0.28 -6.49 -5.68
C LEU A 101 1.04 -6.52 -4.90
N ALA A 102 1.86 -7.53 -5.13
CA ALA A 102 3.15 -7.66 -4.47
C ALA A 102 4.30 -7.18 -5.37
N LEU A 103 5.37 -6.68 -4.76
CA LEU A 103 6.66 -6.57 -5.43
C LEU A 103 7.15 -7.98 -5.82
N ALA A 104 7.74 -8.11 -7.00
CA ALA A 104 8.33 -9.38 -7.40
C ALA A 104 9.55 -9.73 -6.54
N ASP A 105 9.80 -11.04 -6.38
CA ASP A 105 11.02 -11.54 -5.76
C ASP A 105 12.26 -11.04 -6.51
N GLY A 106 13.37 -10.87 -5.79
CA GLY A 106 14.63 -10.42 -6.37
C GLY A 106 14.72 -8.92 -6.66
N LEU A 107 13.80 -8.11 -6.19
CA LEU A 107 13.87 -6.63 -6.32
C LEU A 107 14.50 -5.97 -5.10
N VAL A 108 14.12 -6.40 -3.91
CA VAL A 108 14.55 -5.79 -2.63
C VAL A 108 14.96 -6.88 -1.66
N SER A 109 16.07 -6.70 -0.96
CA SER A 109 16.49 -7.59 0.12
C SER A 109 16.81 -6.82 1.41
N LEU A 110 16.67 -7.54 2.53
CA LEU A 110 17.19 -7.16 3.83
C LEU A 110 18.46 -7.96 4.11
N THR A 111 19.52 -7.26 4.50
CA THR A 111 20.76 -7.89 4.99
C THR A 111 20.99 -7.57 6.44
N ALA A 112 21.68 -8.45 7.15
CA ALA A 112 22.19 -8.24 8.50
C ALA A 112 23.52 -8.95 8.71
N THR A 113 24.28 -8.49 9.68
CA THR A 113 25.47 -9.19 10.18
C THR A 113 25.04 -10.13 11.31
N ALA A 114 25.23 -11.43 11.11
CA ALA A 114 25.10 -12.44 12.17
C ALA A 114 26.45 -12.59 12.86
N THR A 115 26.52 -12.40 14.18
CA THR A 115 27.66 -12.72 15.02
C THR A 115 27.30 -13.92 15.89
N VAL A 116 28.03 -15.00 15.72
CA VAL A 116 27.92 -16.23 16.53
C VAL A 116 29.09 -16.27 17.48
N THR A 117 28.80 -16.46 18.75
CA THR A 117 29.81 -16.61 19.83
C THR A 117 29.60 -17.98 20.47
N ASP A 118 30.63 -18.79 20.63
CA ASP A 118 30.55 -20.10 21.27
C ASP A 118 30.82 -20.08 22.79
N GLY A 119 31.02 -21.25 23.39
CA GLY A 119 31.10 -21.39 24.85
C GLY A 119 32.40 -20.83 25.47
N ASP A 120 33.49 -20.72 24.73
CA ASP A 120 34.76 -20.12 25.19
C ASP A 120 34.99 -18.70 24.66
N ASN A 121 33.95 -18.07 24.06
CA ASN A 121 33.87 -16.71 23.53
C ASN A 121 34.60 -16.49 22.19
N ASP A 122 34.89 -17.53 21.44
CA ASP A 122 35.32 -17.37 20.05
C ASP A 122 34.15 -16.87 19.18
N GLN A 123 34.45 -15.98 18.26
CA GLN A 123 33.43 -15.30 17.45
C GLN A 123 33.64 -15.49 15.95
N VAL A 124 32.55 -15.70 15.24
CA VAL A 124 32.50 -15.64 13.78
C VAL A 124 31.35 -14.75 13.32
N THR A 125 31.58 -14.02 12.25
CA THR A 125 30.53 -13.17 11.62
C THR A 125 30.25 -13.63 10.20
N ALA A 126 28.97 -13.49 9.81
CA ALA A 126 28.53 -13.74 8.44
C ALA A 126 27.41 -12.75 8.06
N THR A 127 27.35 -12.38 6.78
CA THR A 127 26.19 -11.65 6.26
C THR A 127 25.07 -12.65 5.99
N VAL A 128 23.89 -12.31 6.46
CA VAL A 128 22.64 -13.03 6.17
C VAL A 128 21.73 -12.13 5.33
N THR A 129 21.00 -12.73 4.39
CA THR A 129 20.15 -12.00 3.46
C THR A 129 18.78 -12.66 3.39
N ALA A 130 17.73 -11.83 3.36
CA ALA A 130 16.35 -12.23 3.11
C ALA A 130 15.81 -11.44 1.92
N ASP A 131 15.18 -12.10 0.97
CA ASP A 131 14.40 -11.44 -0.08
C ASP A 131 13.08 -10.92 0.53
N LEU A 132 12.74 -9.69 0.23
CA LEU A 132 11.51 -9.06 0.70
C LEU A 132 10.45 -8.93 -0.41
N GLY A 133 10.77 -9.23 -1.67
CA GLY A 133 9.91 -8.96 -2.82
C GLY A 133 8.49 -9.46 -2.60
N GLY A 134 8.26 -10.75 -2.61
CA GLY A 134 6.92 -11.36 -2.44
C GLY A 134 6.24 -11.11 -1.09
N ASN A 135 6.94 -10.49 -0.12
CA ASN A 135 6.40 -10.17 1.21
C ASN A 135 5.97 -8.70 1.36
N ILE A 136 6.14 -7.89 0.31
CA ILE A 136 5.69 -6.49 0.28
C ILE A 136 4.54 -6.40 -0.70
N ALA A 137 3.35 -6.17 -0.17
CA ALA A 137 2.11 -6.14 -0.93
C ALA A 137 1.29 -4.88 -0.62
N PHE A 138 0.50 -4.47 -1.60
CA PHE A 138 -0.41 -3.33 -1.56
C PHE A 138 -1.81 -3.87 -1.83
N GLU A 139 -2.73 -3.60 -0.91
CA GLU A 139 -4.12 -4.04 -1.01
C GLU A 139 -4.96 -2.95 -1.67
N ASP A 140 -5.98 -3.36 -2.42
CA ASP A 140 -6.98 -2.45 -3.00
C ASP A 140 -8.06 -2.12 -1.97
N ASP A 141 -8.70 -0.96 -2.14
CA ASP A 141 -9.82 -0.50 -1.33
C ASP A 141 -10.97 -0.05 -2.24
N LEU A 142 -12.14 -0.66 -2.09
CA LEU A 142 -13.32 -0.35 -2.87
C LEU A 142 -14.25 0.60 -2.12
N PRO A 143 -14.73 1.67 -2.78
CA PRO A 143 -15.76 2.52 -2.20
C PRO A 143 -17.05 1.72 -2.02
N SER A 144 -17.65 1.81 -0.86
CA SER A 144 -18.94 1.21 -0.57
C SER A 144 -20.02 2.26 -0.31
N VAL A 145 -21.25 1.96 -0.74
CA VAL A 145 -22.40 2.77 -0.41
C VAL A 145 -23.47 1.87 0.22
N SER A 146 -23.87 2.23 1.44
CA SER A 146 -25.00 1.57 2.07
C SER A 146 -26.28 2.32 1.72
N PRO A 147 -27.24 1.72 1.00
CA PRO A 147 -28.50 2.37 0.71
C PRO A 147 -29.27 2.58 2.01
N VAL A 148 -29.73 3.79 2.24
CA VAL A 148 -30.63 4.15 3.35
C VAL A 148 -31.97 4.56 2.79
N THR A 149 -33.05 4.15 3.46
CA THR A 149 -34.38 4.65 3.12
C THR A 149 -34.50 6.10 3.61
N ALA A 150 -34.56 7.03 2.68
CA ALA A 150 -34.82 8.42 3.00
C ALA A 150 -36.30 8.59 3.37
N ASN A 151 -36.57 9.42 4.38
CA ASN A 151 -37.92 9.82 4.75
C ASN A 151 -38.06 11.34 4.56
N PRO A 152 -38.34 11.81 3.33
CA PRO A 152 -38.35 13.22 3.02
C PRO A 152 -39.45 13.95 3.79
N THR A 153 -39.15 15.17 4.24
CA THR A 153 -40.07 16.03 4.95
C THR A 153 -40.86 16.94 4.00
N VAL A 154 -40.48 16.99 2.72
CA VAL A 154 -41.19 17.74 1.68
C VAL A 154 -42.46 16.99 1.30
N THR A 155 -43.56 17.71 1.23
CA THR A 155 -44.86 17.20 0.78
C THR A 155 -45.28 17.92 -0.49
N LEU A 156 -45.92 17.18 -1.40
CA LEU A 156 -46.59 17.73 -2.59
C LEU A 156 -48.08 17.73 -2.34
N THR A 157 -48.73 18.84 -2.62
CA THR A 157 -50.18 19.00 -2.40
C THR A 157 -50.84 19.70 -3.58
N THR A 158 -51.97 19.17 -4.01
CA THR A 158 -52.86 19.83 -4.99
C THR A 158 -54.23 20.06 -4.39
N GLN A 159 -54.99 21.01 -4.94
CA GLN A 159 -56.32 21.39 -4.46
C GLN A 159 -57.40 21.08 -5.50
N ASP A 160 -58.37 20.24 -5.13
CA ASP A 160 -59.51 19.89 -5.98
C ASP A 160 -60.29 21.08 -6.49
N ALA A 161 -60.44 22.15 -5.65
CA ALA A 161 -61.17 23.38 -6.00
C ALA A 161 -60.61 24.10 -7.22
N GLN A 162 -59.37 23.89 -7.59
CA GLN A 162 -58.74 24.49 -8.76
C GLN A 162 -58.93 23.73 -10.06
N THR A 163 -59.39 22.46 -9.95
CA THR A 163 -59.60 21.54 -11.10
C THR A 163 -61.11 21.25 -11.32
N ASP A 164 -61.99 21.65 -10.43
CA ASP A 164 -63.40 21.34 -10.46
C ASP A 164 -64.12 22.00 -11.65
N GLY A 165 -64.71 21.18 -12.52
CA GLY A 165 -65.55 21.62 -13.61
C GLY A 165 -64.86 22.10 -14.89
N ASP A 166 -63.56 22.19 -14.94
CA ASP A 166 -62.81 22.59 -16.14
C ASP A 166 -61.80 21.49 -16.54
N PRO A 167 -62.03 20.76 -17.65
CA PRO A 167 -61.13 19.66 -18.08
C PRO A 167 -59.76 20.20 -18.57
N THR A 168 -59.54 21.49 -18.64
CA THR A 168 -58.27 22.13 -19.00
C THR A 168 -57.57 22.76 -17.83
N ALA A 169 -58.26 22.89 -16.67
CA ALA A 169 -57.67 23.36 -15.44
C ALA A 169 -56.93 22.25 -14.71
N PHE A 170 -55.74 22.50 -14.29
CA PHE A 170 -54.93 21.60 -13.46
C PHE A 170 -54.13 22.39 -12.44
N ASP A 171 -53.99 21.80 -11.27
CA ASP A 171 -53.09 22.29 -10.23
C ASP A 171 -51.83 21.45 -10.17
N THR A 172 -50.70 22.12 -10.02
CA THR A 172 -49.39 21.43 -9.98
C THR A 172 -48.56 21.95 -8.81
N ASP A 173 -47.97 21.00 -8.11
CA ASP A 173 -46.97 21.28 -7.10
C ASP A 173 -45.66 20.55 -7.44
N THR A 174 -44.54 21.22 -7.19
CA THR A 174 -43.21 20.70 -7.52
C THR A 174 -42.24 20.92 -6.38
N ALA A 175 -41.49 19.86 -6.05
CA ALA A 175 -40.43 19.94 -5.08
C ALA A 175 -39.25 19.07 -5.47
N SER A 176 -38.04 19.45 -5.03
CA SER A 176 -36.85 18.61 -5.20
C SER A 176 -36.65 17.74 -3.95
N PHE A 177 -36.64 16.44 -4.16
CA PHE A 177 -36.31 15.46 -3.13
C PHE A 177 -34.83 15.08 -3.12
N ALA A 178 -34.05 15.51 -4.12
CA ALA A 178 -32.66 15.11 -4.28
C ALA A 178 -31.76 15.52 -3.07
N ALA A 179 -32.09 16.61 -2.40
CA ALA A 179 -31.33 17.07 -1.21
C ALA A 179 -31.72 16.31 0.08
N GLN A 180 -32.70 15.39 0.02
CA GLN A 180 -33.22 14.64 1.17
C GLN A 180 -33.02 13.13 1.01
N MET A 181 -32.32 12.73 -0.06
CA MET A 181 -31.87 11.37 -0.33
C MET A 181 -30.39 11.24 -0.06
#